data_7e6dd8302844cb067c48ebb72e9b739f
#
_entry.id   7e6dd8302844cb067c48ebb72e9b739f
#
_cell.length_a   1.000
_cell.length_b   1.000
_cell.length_c   1.000
_cell.angle_alpha   90.00
_cell.angle_beta   90.00
_cell.angle_gamma   90.00
#
_symmetry.space_group_name_H-M   'P 1'
#
loop_
_entity.id
_entity.type
_entity.pdbx_description
1 polymer ?
#
loop_
_entity_poly.entity_id
_entity_poly.type
_entity_poly.pdbx_seq_one_letter_code
_entity_poly.pdbx_strand_id
1 'polypeptide(L)'
;MMRLLISMIVLTLALFAADISGTWKATAEGPNGSMERTFVFKVNGNNVTGETTSSMMGKSAISDGKIDGDTVTFTITGNLGGNEMKLNYKGKVTANEIHFTSQIAGGDGGQAIEWVARKQ
;
A
#
# COMPACT_ATOMS: atom_id res chain seq x y z
N MET A 1 -12.98 24.31 -36.48
CA MET A 1 -12.65 23.21 -36.89
C MET A 1 -12.15 22.13 -36.06
N MET A 2 -11.19 21.41 -36.37
CA MET A 2 -10.93 20.18 -35.73
C MET A 2 -10.07 20.22 -34.53
N ARG A 3 -9.62 21.32 -34.09
CA ARG A 3 -8.75 21.32 -32.97
C ARG A 3 -9.44 20.93 -31.70
N LEU A 4 -10.73 20.87 -31.66
CA LEU A 4 -11.44 20.52 -30.47
C LEU A 4 -11.22 19.10 -30.00
N LEU A 5 -10.84 18.25 -30.90
CA LEU A 5 -10.67 16.85 -30.57
C LEU A 5 -9.52 16.57 -29.65
N ILE A 6 -8.58 17.45 -29.63
CA ILE A 6 -7.35 17.20 -28.87
C ILE A 6 -7.56 17.20 -27.38
N SER A 7 -8.43 18.04 -26.89
CA SER A 7 -8.62 18.15 -25.45
C SER A 7 -9.23 16.90 -24.84
N MET A 8 -9.88 16.09 -25.66
CA MET A 8 -10.51 14.90 -25.12
C MET A 8 -9.52 13.86 -24.66
N ILE A 9 -8.39 13.83 -25.28
CA ILE A 9 -7.40 12.80 -24.97
C ILE A 9 -6.82 13.00 -23.61
N VAL A 10 -6.67 14.23 -23.19
CA VAL A 10 -6.06 14.53 -21.89
C VAL A 10 -6.85 13.97 -20.75
N LEU A 11 -8.16 13.97 -20.85
CA LEU A 11 -9.01 13.49 -19.77
C LEU A 11 -8.84 12.00 -19.52
N THR A 12 -8.57 11.27 -20.58
CA THR A 12 -8.44 9.83 -20.45
C THR A 12 -7.27 9.45 -19.58
N LEU A 13 -6.20 10.21 -19.63
CA LEU A 13 -5.01 9.88 -18.87
C LEU A 13 -5.22 10.01 -17.37
N ALA A 14 -6.15 10.84 -16.96
CA ALA A 14 -6.39 11.04 -15.55
C ALA A 14 -7.02 9.84 -14.87
N LEU A 15 -7.50 8.88 -15.65
CA LEU A 15 -8.17 7.72 -15.10
C LEU A 15 -7.23 6.56 -14.80
N PHE A 16 -5.98 6.68 -15.17
CA PHE A 16 -5.05 5.60 -14.91
C PHE A 16 -4.66 5.58 -13.45
N ALA A 17 -4.67 4.37 -12.88
CA ALA A 17 -4.17 4.19 -11.53
C ALA A 17 -2.66 4.33 -11.53
N ALA A 18 -2.09 4.68 -10.40
CA ALA A 18 -0.65 4.73 -10.24
C ALA A 18 -0.06 3.34 -10.37
N ASP A 19 1.12 3.24 -10.96
CA ASP A 19 1.81 1.97 -11.09
C ASP A 19 2.85 1.87 -9.98
N ILE A 20 2.53 1.12 -8.94
CA ILE A 20 3.42 0.92 -7.82
C ILE A 20 4.14 -0.41 -7.87
N SER A 21 4.15 -1.07 -9.03
CA SER A 21 4.87 -2.34 -9.15
C SER A 21 6.34 -2.17 -8.79
N GLY A 22 6.86 -3.09 -8.02
CA GLY A 22 8.26 -3.06 -7.60
C GLY A 22 8.42 -3.27 -6.12
N THR A 23 9.63 -3.02 -5.64
CA THR A 23 9.98 -3.21 -4.24
C THR A 23 10.01 -1.87 -3.52
N TRP A 24 9.40 -1.84 -2.35
CA TRP A 24 9.30 -0.64 -1.53
C TRP A 24 9.76 -0.95 -0.11
N LYS A 25 10.48 -0.01 0.47
CA LYS A 25 10.89 -0.14 1.86
C LYS A 25 10.14 0.89 2.68
N ALA A 26 9.39 0.41 3.66
CA ALA A 26 8.57 1.26 4.51
C ALA A 26 9.17 1.35 5.89
N THR A 27 9.10 2.53 6.46
CA THR A 27 9.58 2.76 7.84
C THR A 27 8.48 3.44 8.62
N ALA A 28 8.44 3.14 9.91
CA ALA A 28 7.52 3.78 10.84
C ALA A 28 8.24 4.03 12.15
N GLU A 29 7.90 5.13 12.78
CA GLU A 29 8.44 5.47 14.10
C GLU A 29 7.49 4.93 15.16
N GLY A 30 8.03 4.19 16.10
CA GLY A 30 7.23 3.65 17.17
C GLY A 30 7.85 3.97 18.52
N PRO A 31 7.16 3.61 19.60
CA PRO A 31 7.66 3.91 20.94
C PRO A 31 8.98 3.22 21.27
N ASN A 32 9.28 2.12 20.62
CA ASN A 32 10.50 1.40 20.83
C ASN A 32 11.52 1.58 19.73
N GLY A 33 11.38 2.65 18.95
CA GLY A 33 12.29 2.92 17.85
C GLY A 33 11.63 2.74 16.49
N SER A 34 12.44 2.71 15.47
CA SER A 34 11.96 2.59 14.09
C SER A 34 11.62 1.15 13.75
N MET A 35 10.58 0.98 12.98
CA MET A 35 10.20 -0.31 12.41
C MET A 35 10.37 -0.26 10.91
N GLU A 36 10.73 -1.39 10.33
CA GLU A 36 10.88 -1.48 8.88
C GLU A 36 10.08 -2.65 8.34
N ARG A 37 9.58 -2.47 7.13
CA ARG A 37 8.85 -3.50 6.42
C ARG A 37 9.10 -3.32 4.93
N THR A 38 9.27 -4.41 4.24
CA THR A 38 9.47 -4.38 2.80
C THR A 38 8.21 -4.89 2.12
N PHE A 39 7.80 -4.20 1.06
CA PHE A 39 6.68 -4.61 0.23
C PHE A 39 7.18 -4.86 -1.18
N VAL A 40 6.66 -5.92 -1.80
CA VAL A 40 6.84 -6.15 -3.21
C VAL A 40 5.45 -6.16 -3.82
N PHE A 41 5.18 -5.19 -4.68
CA PHE A 41 3.85 -5.04 -5.28
C PHE A 41 3.86 -5.39 -6.75
N LYS A 42 2.74 -5.91 -7.21
CA LYS A 42 2.48 -6.13 -8.62
C LYS A 42 1.09 -5.62 -8.92
N VAL A 43 0.99 -4.70 -9.87
CA VAL A 43 -0.28 -4.09 -10.24
C VAL A 43 -0.77 -4.71 -11.53
N ASN A 44 -2.04 -5.10 -11.53
CA ASN A 44 -2.68 -5.64 -12.71
C ASN A 44 -4.06 -4.99 -12.81
N GLY A 45 -4.17 -3.96 -13.64
CA GLY A 45 -5.39 -3.17 -13.67
C GLY A 45 -5.56 -2.42 -12.36
N ASN A 46 -6.65 -2.67 -11.67
CA ASN A 46 -6.91 -2.07 -10.38
C ASN A 46 -6.59 -3.02 -9.23
N ASN A 47 -6.05 -4.19 -9.53
CA ASN A 47 -5.73 -5.17 -8.51
C ASN A 47 -4.26 -5.08 -8.15
N VAL A 48 -3.97 -5.21 -6.87
CA VAL A 48 -2.61 -5.21 -6.36
C VAL A 48 -2.37 -6.51 -5.64
N THR A 49 -1.30 -7.19 -6.03
CA THR A 49 -0.88 -8.42 -5.36
C THR A 49 0.54 -8.23 -4.89
N GLY A 50 1.01 -9.14 -4.07
CA GLY A 50 2.39 -9.10 -3.62
C GLY A 50 2.57 -9.65 -2.25
N GLU A 51 3.70 -9.28 -1.66
CA GLU A 51 4.11 -9.79 -0.37
C GLU A 51 4.73 -8.70 0.46
N THR A 52 4.76 -8.94 1.75
CA THR A 52 5.47 -8.06 2.67
C THR A 52 6.34 -8.91 3.57
N THR A 53 7.45 -8.34 4.02
CA THR A 53 8.38 -9.00 4.94
C THR A 53 8.74 -8.04 6.05
N SER A 54 8.72 -8.54 7.26
CA SER A 54 9.20 -7.77 8.41
C SER A 54 9.97 -8.68 9.33
N SER A 55 10.81 -8.09 10.16
CA SER A 55 11.61 -8.88 11.09
C SER A 55 10.76 -9.53 12.15
N MET A 56 9.60 -8.97 12.44
CA MET A 56 8.73 -9.50 13.50
C MET A 56 7.80 -10.60 13.02
N MET A 57 7.25 -10.44 11.83
CA MET A 57 6.22 -11.34 11.34
C MET A 57 6.67 -12.22 10.19
N GLY A 58 7.88 -12.01 9.70
CA GLY A 58 8.36 -12.75 8.55
C GLY A 58 7.63 -12.32 7.28
N LYS A 59 7.44 -13.28 6.40
CA LYS A 59 6.89 -13.02 5.07
C LYS A 59 5.41 -13.35 5.05
N SER A 60 4.63 -12.45 4.50
CA SER A 60 3.18 -12.63 4.38
C SER A 60 2.71 -12.13 3.03
N ALA A 61 1.70 -12.79 2.48
CA ALA A 61 1.07 -12.29 1.26
C ALA A 61 0.09 -11.19 1.61
N ILE A 62 -0.06 -10.23 0.71
CA ILE A 62 -1.13 -9.25 0.87
C ILE A 62 -2.38 -9.81 0.23
N SER A 63 -3.52 -9.39 0.73
CA SER A 63 -4.82 -9.83 0.19
C SER A 63 -5.72 -8.62 -0.01
N ASP A 64 -6.73 -8.79 -0.86
CA ASP A 64 -7.71 -7.75 -1.15
C ASP A 64 -7.07 -6.44 -1.61
N GLY A 65 -5.98 -6.55 -2.35
CA GLY A 65 -5.26 -5.38 -2.81
C GLY A 65 -5.97 -4.68 -3.94
N LYS A 66 -6.15 -3.38 -3.81
CA LYS A 66 -6.78 -2.55 -4.81
C LYS A 66 -6.05 -1.23 -4.90
N ILE A 67 -6.05 -0.68 -6.11
CA ILE A 67 -5.54 0.67 -6.30
C ILE A 67 -6.56 1.45 -7.11
N ASP A 68 -6.87 2.64 -6.62
CA ASP A 68 -7.85 3.50 -7.25
C ASP A 68 -7.23 4.90 -7.32
N GLY A 69 -6.82 5.29 -8.52
CA GLY A 69 -6.08 6.53 -8.67
C GLY A 69 -4.76 6.47 -7.92
N ASP A 70 -4.64 7.25 -6.87
CA ASP A 70 -3.44 7.27 -6.06
C ASP A 70 -3.64 6.66 -4.67
N THR A 71 -4.76 5.96 -4.46
CA THR A 71 -5.04 5.32 -3.18
C THR A 71 -4.93 3.82 -3.32
N VAL A 72 -4.11 3.20 -2.48
CA VAL A 72 -3.93 1.75 -2.48
C VAL A 72 -4.39 1.21 -1.13
N THR A 73 -5.12 0.10 -1.16
CA THR A 73 -5.59 -0.56 0.05
C THR A 73 -5.32 -2.04 -0.04
N PHE A 74 -5.01 -2.65 1.08
CA PHE A 74 -4.84 -4.10 1.15
C PHE A 74 -4.87 -4.55 2.60
N THR A 75 -4.91 -5.86 2.79
CA THR A 75 -4.92 -6.48 4.11
C THR A 75 -3.75 -7.45 4.20
N ILE A 76 -3.12 -7.48 5.34
CA ILE A 76 -2.08 -8.45 5.66
C ILE A 76 -2.58 -9.30 6.83
N THR A 77 -2.46 -10.61 6.65
CA THR A 77 -2.79 -11.54 7.72
C THR A 77 -1.50 -12.11 8.25
N GLY A 78 -1.27 -11.98 9.55
CA GLY A 78 -0.06 -12.47 10.17
C GLY A 78 -0.37 -13.26 11.43
N ASN A 79 0.63 -13.99 11.90
CA ASN A 79 0.54 -14.75 13.13
C ASN A 79 1.50 -14.18 14.15
N LEU A 80 0.97 -13.80 15.30
CA LEU A 80 1.76 -13.32 16.40
C LEU A 80 1.43 -14.15 17.63
N GLY A 81 2.40 -14.92 18.09
CA GLY A 81 2.19 -15.72 19.28
C GLY A 81 1.11 -16.75 19.13
N GLY A 82 0.91 -17.28 17.93
CA GLY A 82 -0.13 -18.26 17.69
C GLY A 82 -1.49 -17.68 17.36
N ASN A 83 -1.63 -16.37 17.43
CA ASN A 83 -2.89 -15.70 17.11
C ASN A 83 -2.82 -15.06 15.75
N GLU A 84 -3.86 -15.29 14.97
CA GLU A 84 -3.97 -14.68 13.67
C GLU A 84 -4.44 -13.24 13.80
N MET A 85 -3.75 -12.33 13.11
CA MET A 85 -4.11 -10.93 13.12
C MET A 85 -4.22 -10.42 11.70
N LYS A 86 -5.18 -9.57 11.47
CA LYS A 86 -5.33 -8.91 10.18
C LYS A 86 -5.04 -7.44 10.34
N LEU A 87 -4.24 -6.93 9.42
CA LEU A 87 -3.87 -5.52 9.40
C LEU A 87 -4.36 -4.91 8.11
N ASN A 88 -5.14 -3.84 8.23
CA ASN A 88 -5.62 -3.12 7.07
C ASN A 88 -4.68 -1.95 6.79
N TYR A 89 -4.24 -1.85 5.54
CA TYR A 89 -3.37 -0.78 5.09
C TYR A 89 -4.09 0.09 4.08
N LYS A 90 -3.92 1.39 4.22
CA LYS A 90 -4.40 2.35 3.24
C LYS A 90 -3.27 3.31 2.96
N GLY A 91 -2.93 3.48 1.68
CA GLY A 91 -1.80 4.31 1.30
C GLY A 91 -2.17 5.34 0.26
N LYS A 92 -1.47 6.45 0.32
CA LYS A 92 -1.57 7.52 -0.66
C LYS A 92 -0.26 7.57 -1.42
N VAL A 93 -0.33 7.42 -2.73
CA VAL A 93 0.85 7.42 -3.58
C VAL A 93 1.16 8.84 -3.98
N THR A 94 2.38 9.25 -3.72
CA THR A 94 2.90 10.53 -4.20
C THR A 94 4.02 10.22 -5.19
N ALA A 95 4.81 11.18 -5.57
CA ALA A 95 5.77 11.00 -6.65
C ALA A 95 6.71 9.81 -6.42
N ASN A 96 7.36 9.76 -5.26
CA ASN A 96 8.35 8.72 -4.97
C ASN A 96 8.07 7.99 -3.68
N GLU A 97 6.92 8.22 -3.08
CA GLU A 97 6.61 7.67 -1.77
C GLU A 97 5.19 7.18 -1.72
N ILE A 98 4.94 6.25 -0.80
CA ILE A 98 3.60 5.87 -0.45
C ILE A 98 3.48 6.08 1.06
N HIS A 99 2.47 6.84 1.47
CA HIS A 99 2.20 7.08 2.87
C HIS A 99 1.09 6.16 3.31
N PHE A 100 1.42 5.15 4.09
CA PHE A 100 0.46 4.16 4.56
C PHE A 100 0.02 4.44 5.97
N THR A 101 -1.23 4.12 6.24
CA THR A 101 -1.75 4.01 7.61
C THR A 101 -2.20 2.58 7.79
N SER A 102 -1.78 1.93 8.86
CA SER A 102 -2.18 0.56 9.14
C SER A 102 -2.93 0.50 10.46
N GLN A 103 -3.93 -0.37 10.51
CA GLN A 103 -4.72 -0.60 11.71
C GLN A 103 -5.06 -2.08 11.82
N ILE A 104 -5.22 -2.55 13.05
CA ILE A 104 -5.65 -3.92 13.28
C ILE A 104 -7.14 -4.01 12.97
N ALA A 105 -7.50 -4.95 12.10
CA ALA A 105 -8.90 -5.11 11.70
C ALA A 105 -9.71 -5.74 12.82
N GLY A 106 -10.90 -5.22 13.03
CA GLY A 106 -11.84 -5.79 13.98
C GLY A 106 -11.47 -5.63 15.43
N GLY A 107 -10.44 -4.88 15.72
CA GLY A 107 -10.03 -4.67 17.09
C GLY A 107 -10.72 -3.46 17.69
N ASP A 108 -10.33 -3.16 18.90
CA ASP A 108 -10.84 -2.01 19.61
C ASP A 108 -10.26 -0.74 19.13
N GLY A 109 -9.89 -0.68 17.91
CA GLY A 109 -9.34 0.52 17.39
C GLY A 109 -7.97 0.79 17.93
N GLY A 110 -7.12 -0.19 17.91
CA GLY A 110 -5.73 0.05 18.23
C GLY A 110 -5.23 1.24 17.45
N GLN A 111 -4.14 1.81 17.89
CA GLN A 111 -3.60 2.99 17.25
C GLN A 111 -3.21 2.72 15.82
N ALA A 112 -3.51 3.66 14.95
CA ALA A 112 -3.04 3.60 13.59
C ALA A 112 -1.55 3.86 13.57
N ILE A 113 -0.84 3.13 12.72
CA ILE A 113 0.59 3.32 12.53
C ILE A 113 0.81 3.92 11.18
N GLU A 114 1.62 4.96 11.11
CA GLU A 114 1.92 5.63 9.85
C GLU A 114 3.27 5.19 9.33
N TRP A 115 3.31 4.85 8.07
CA TRP A 115 4.50 4.35 7.40
C TRP A 115 4.80 5.23 6.19
N VAL A 116 6.08 5.41 5.93
CA VAL A 116 6.51 6.04 4.69
C VAL A 116 7.30 5.01 3.91
N ALA A 117 6.83 4.69 2.73
CA ALA A 117 7.48 3.71 1.87
C ALA A 117 8.16 4.41 0.70
N ARG A 118 9.36 3.96 0.38
CA ARG A 118 10.13 4.49 -0.72
C ARG A 118 10.54 3.37 -1.65
N LYS A 119 10.46 3.66 -2.93
CA LYS A 119 10.78 2.65 -3.94
C LYS A 119 12.28 2.40 -3.97
N GLN A 120 12.63 1.15 -4.07
CA GLN A 120 14.02 0.73 -4.12
C GLN A 120 14.54 0.62 -5.55
#